data_89789496cafd537c38f15c526f412e71
#
_entry.id   89789496cafd537c38f15c526f412e71
#
_cell.length_a   1.000
_cell.length_b   1.000
_cell.length_c   1.000
_cell.angle_alpha   90.00
_cell.angle_beta   90.00
_cell.angle_gamma   90.00
#
_symmetry.space_group_name_H-M   'P 1'
#
loop_
_entity.id
_entity.type
_entity.pdbx_description
1 polymer ?
#
loop_
_entity_poly.entity_id
_entity_poly.type
_entity_poly.pdbx_seq_one_letter_code
_entity_poly.pdbx_strand_id
1 'polypeptide(L)'
;MHRMQGWVGRKDRQAVAVDAVVHSDDGAATPVRLTDISDEGCRIEADRDFRIGQQVEIAIPDIGRVKAQIRWALMGSAGAKFLDDQPEV
;
A
#
# COMPACT_ATOMS: atom_id res chain seq x y z
N MET A 1 17.69 -16.57 -15.31
CA MET A 1 17.74 -16.01 -14.87
C MET A 1 17.65 -15.72 -14.42
N HIS A 2 17.41 -15.68 -14.48
CA HIS A 2 17.25 -15.06 -13.91
C HIS A 2 16.91 -14.64 -13.52
N ARG A 3 16.47 -14.58 -13.60
CA ARG A 3 16.20 -13.98 -13.22
C ARG A 3 16.21 -13.39 -12.86
N MET A 4 16.07 -13.15 -12.94
CA MET A 4 16.11 -12.42 -12.56
C MET A 4 16.41 -12.13 -12.21
N GLN A 5 16.36 -12.11 -12.33
CA GLN A 5 16.69 -11.65 -11.88
C GLN A 5 16.92 -11.03 -11.44
N GLY A 6 16.76 -10.88 -11.58
CA GLY A 6 17.06 -10.24 -11.12
C GLY A 6 16.63 -9.58 -10.39
N TRP A 7 16.17 -9.26 -10.33
CA TRP A 7 15.83 -8.66 -9.62
C TRP A 7 15.75 -9.16 -8.59
N VAL A 8 16.10 -9.48 -8.47
CA VAL A 8 16.13 -9.94 -7.59
C VAL A 8 16.09 -9.35 -6.59
N GLY A 9 16.35 -8.76 -6.39
CA GLY A 9 16.46 -8.21 -5.24
C GLY A 9 15.26 -7.92 -4.53
N ARG A 10 14.34 -7.62 -5.03
CA ARG A 10 13.25 -7.37 -4.43
C ARG A 10 12.44 -8.52 -4.32
N LYS A 11 12.90 -9.52 -3.89
CA LYS A 11 12.19 -10.69 -3.75
C LYS A 11 10.99 -10.54 -2.88
N ASP A 12 10.92 -9.56 -2.05
CA ASP A 12 9.77 -9.37 -1.23
C ASP A 12 8.60 -8.76 -1.91
N ARG A 13 8.80 -8.26 -3.12
CA ARG A 13 7.74 -7.62 -3.80
C ARG A 13 6.92 -8.65 -4.51
N GLN A 14 5.62 -8.61 -4.34
CA GLN A 14 4.75 -9.57 -4.97
C GLN A 14 3.66 -8.85 -5.72
N ALA A 15 3.38 -9.31 -6.93
CA ALA A 15 2.28 -8.79 -7.70
C ALA A 15 1.04 -9.52 -7.27
N VAL A 16 0.17 -8.85 -6.55
CA VAL A 16 -1.00 -9.47 -5.96
C VAL A 16 -2.22 -8.65 -6.29
N ALA A 17 -3.37 -9.19 -6.01
CA ALA A 17 -4.61 -8.44 -6.10
C ALA A 17 -5.40 -8.79 -4.86
N VAL A 18 -5.35 -7.92 -3.87
CA VAL A 18 -5.95 -8.16 -2.58
C VAL A 18 -6.93 -7.04 -2.28
N ASP A 19 -8.14 -7.39 -1.93
CA ASP A 19 -9.12 -6.40 -1.54
C ASP A 19 -8.79 -5.91 -0.14
N ALA A 20 -8.80 -4.62 0.05
CA ALA A 20 -8.46 -4.01 1.32
C ALA A 20 -9.32 -2.77 1.51
N VAL A 21 -9.16 -2.09 2.64
CA VAL A 21 -9.89 -0.86 2.90
C VAL A 21 -8.90 0.17 3.38
N VAL A 22 -8.94 1.35 2.79
CA VAL A 22 -8.12 2.45 3.22
C VAL A 22 -8.95 3.36 4.11
N HIS A 23 -8.48 3.58 5.33
CA HIS A 23 -9.14 4.47 6.28
C HIS A 23 -8.38 5.79 6.30
N SER A 24 -9.06 6.85 5.93
CA SER A 24 -8.45 8.17 5.90
C SER A 24 -8.72 8.88 7.21
N ASP A 25 -7.93 9.89 7.49
CA ASP A 25 -8.05 10.58 8.77
C ASP A 25 -9.32 11.41 8.86
N ASP A 26 -10.02 11.61 7.77
CA ASP A 26 -11.30 12.31 7.81
C ASP A 26 -12.46 11.33 8.10
N GLY A 27 -12.17 10.10 8.38
CA GLY A 27 -13.19 9.12 8.69
C GLY A 27 -13.68 8.31 7.52
N ALA A 28 -13.19 8.58 6.33
CA ALA A 28 -13.64 7.84 5.16
C ALA A 28 -13.02 6.45 5.14
N ALA A 29 -13.79 5.48 4.72
CA ALA A 29 -13.32 4.11 4.53
C ALA A 29 -13.56 3.76 3.08
N THR A 30 -12.50 3.55 2.33
CA THR A 30 -12.58 3.36 0.90
C THR A 30 -12.15 1.95 0.54
N PRO A 31 -13.01 1.18 -0.10
CA PRO A 31 -12.60 -0.14 -0.58
C PRO A 31 -11.60 0.05 -1.71
N VAL A 32 -10.55 -0.71 -1.67
CA VAL A 32 -9.49 -0.60 -2.67
C VAL A 32 -8.97 -1.97 -3.00
N ARG A 33 -8.16 -2.05 -4.03
CA ARG A 33 -7.45 -3.26 -4.38
C ARG A 33 -5.96 -2.97 -4.31
N LEU A 34 -5.24 -3.81 -3.60
CA LEU A 34 -3.79 -3.69 -3.54
C LEU A 34 -3.22 -4.61 -4.60
N THR A 35 -2.38 -4.06 -5.47
CA THR A 35 -1.88 -4.82 -6.58
C THR A 35 -0.40 -5.11 -6.51
N ASP A 36 0.29 -4.60 -5.51
CA ASP A 36 1.72 -4.77 -5.41
C ASP A 36 2.08 -4.52 -3.96
N ILE A 37 2.54 -5.51 -3.26
CA ILE A 37 2.83 -5.38 -1.84
C ILE A 37 4.25 -5.82 -1.58
N SER A 38 4.99 -5.00 -0.84
CA SER A 38 6.30 -5.39 -0.36
C SER A 38 6.38 -4.99 1.10
N ASP A 39 7.51 -5.21 1.73
CA ASP A 39 7.64 -4.79 3.12
C ASP A 39 7.82 -3.28 3.25
N GLU A 40 7.93 -2.56 2.15
CA GLU A 40 8.07 -1.12 2.20
C GLU A 40 6.78 -0.40 1.88
N GLY A 41 5.90 -0.98 1.13
CA GLY A 41 4.68 -0.30 0.75
C GLY A 41 3.85 -1.11 -0.22
N CYS A 42 2.88 -0.44 -0.83
CA CYS A 42 1.97 -1.12 -1.73
C CYS A 42 1.45 -0.15 -2.78
N ARG A 43 0.85 -0.72 -3.81
CA ARG A 43 0.16 0.05 -4.83
C ARG A 43 -1.32 -0.14 -4.63
N ILE A 44 -2.05 0.95 -4.63
CA ILE A 44 -3.47 0.98 -4.35
C ILE A 44 -4.22 1.34 -5.62
N GLU A 45 -5.24 0.55 -5.96
CA GLU A 45 -6.13 0.86 -7.05
C GLU A 45 -7.49 1.14 -6.45
N ALA A 46 -8.06 2.30 -6.77
CA ALA A 46 -9.32 2.71 -6.18
C ALA A 46 -10.08 3.61 -7.12
N ASP A 47 -11.34 3.83 -6.82
CA ASP A 47 -12.17 4.71 -7.64
C ASP A 47 -12.10 6.15 -7.18
N ARG A 48 -11.21 6.48 -6.31
CA ARG A 48 -11.08 7.86 -5.87
C ARG A 48 -9.62 8.21 -5.82
N ASP A 49 -9.33 9.50 -5.79
CA ASP A 49 -7.97 9.96 -5.74
C ASP A 49 -7.54 10.19 -4.32
N PHE A 50 -6.30 9.89 -4.04
CA PHE A 50 -5.69 10.21 -2.76
C PHE A 50 -4.72 11.35 -2.97
N ARG A 51 -4.35 12.04 -1.89
CA ARG A 51 -3.45 13.15 -1.98
C ARG A 51 -2.05 12.74 -1.56
N ILE A 52 -1.08 13.21 -2.30
CA ILE A 52 0.31 12.93 -1.96
C ILE A 52 0.60 13.52 -0.60
N GLY A 53 1.22 12.75 0.26
CA GLY A 53 1.51 13.13 1.63
C GLY A 53 0.44 12.74 2.62
N GLN A 54 -0.71 12.32 2.15
CA GLN A 54 -1.80 11.94 3.04
C GLN A 54 -1.44 10.68 3.81
N GLN A 55 -1.75 10.68 5.09
CA GLN A 55 -1.53 9.48 5.89
C GLN A 55 -2.83 8.72 6.02
N VAL A 56 -2.75 7.42 5.89
CA VAL A 56 -3.92 6.55 5.91
C VAL A 56 -3.57 5.30 6.69
N GLU A 57 -4.60 4.55 7.03
CA GLU A 57 -4.44 3.21 7.57
C GLU A 57 -5.04 2.25 6.58
N ILE A 58 -4.32 1.21 6.24
CA ILE A 58 -4.80 0.23 5.28
C ILE A 58 -5.11 -1.05 6.03
N ALA A 59 -6.36 -1.46 5.97
CA ALA A 59 -6.78 -2.73 6.58
C ALA A 59 -6.58 -3.82 5.56
N ILE A 60 -5.58 -4.64 5.75
CA ILE A 60 -5.20 -5.68 4.81
C ILE A 60 -5.58 -7.03 5.42
N PRO A 61 -6.35 -7.84 4.70
CA PRO A 61 -6.75 -9.13 5.23
C PRO A 61 -5.54 -9.96 5.66
N ASP A 62 -5.66 -10.62 6.77
CA ASP A 62 -4.61 -11.49 7.32
C ASP A 62 -3.38 -10.75 7.83
N ILE A 63 -3.31 -9.47 7.65
CA ILE A 63 -2.18 -8.69 8.12
C ILE A 63 -2.63 -7.71 9.19
N GLY A 64 -3.76 -7.07 8.98
CA GLY A 64 -4.27 -6.11 9.93
C GLY A 64 -4.13 -4.69 9.41
N ARG A 65 -4.20 -3.72 10.30
CA ARG A 65 -4.13 -2.33 9.91
C ARG A 65 -2.70 -1.87 9.92
N VAL A 66 -2.31 -1.24 8.84
CA VAL A 66 -0.95 -0.76 8.66
C VAL A 66 -1.01 0.71 8.32
N LYS A 67 -0.23 1.52 9.00
CA LYS A 67 -0.17 2.95 8.67
C LYS A 67 0.69 3.16 7.46
N ALA A 68 0.28 4.06 6.61
CA ALA A 68 0.98 4.32 5.37
C ALA A 68 0.83 5.78 4.97
N GLN A 69 1.72 6.24 4.11
CA GLN A 69 1.66 7.59 3.59
C GLN A 69 1.65 7.51 2.07
N ILE A 70 0.76 8.28 1.46
CA ILE A 70 0.65 8.31 0.01
C ILE A 70 1.84 9.05 -0.55
N ARG A 71 2.59 8.42 -1.42
CA ARG A 71 3.79 9.01 -2.00
C ARG A 71 3.58 9.47 -3.43
N TRP A 72 2.65 8.87 -4.14
CA TRP A 72 2.26 9.35 -5.45
C TRP A 72 0.81 8.94 -5.68
N ALA A 73 0.16 9.64 -6.58
CA ALA A 73 -1.22 9.33 -6.92
C ALA A 73 -1.45 9.72 -8.37
N LEU A 74 -2.13 8.85 -9.12
CA LEU A 74 -2.33 9.09 -10.54
C LEU A 74 -3.57 8.35 -10.97
N MET A 75 -4.65 9.09 -11.23
CA MET A 75 -5.84 8.55 -11.88
C MET A 75 -6.27 7.19 -11.39
N GLY A 76 -6.67 7.09 -10.18
CA GLY A 76 -7.18 5.84 -9.64
C GLY A 76 -6.14 4.91 -9.08
N SER A 77 -4.87 5.27 -9.20
CA SER A 77 -3.79 4.48 -8.61
C SER A 77 -3.02 5.34 -7.65
N ALA A 78 -2.46 4.74 -6.63
CA ALA A 78 -1.63 5.46 -5.68
C ALA A 78 -0.56 4.52 -5.14
N GLY A 79 0.57 5.07 -4.81
CA GLY A 79 1.61 4.33 -4.13
C GLY A 79 1.71 4.79 -2.70
N ALA A 80 1.72 3.86 -1.77
CA ALA A 80 1.79 4.16 -0.35
C ALA A 80 3.00 3.50 0.25
N LYS A 81 3.69 4.24 1.11
CA LYS A 81 4.83 3.71 1.82
C LYS A 81 4.38 3.40 3.23
N PHE A 82 4.66 2.20 3.71
CA PHE A 82 4.31 1.85 5.07
C PHE A 82 5.15 2.66 6.03
N LEU A 83 4.51 3.17 7.08
CA LEU A 83 5.21 3.93 8.08
C LEU A 83 5.71 2.97 9.14
N ASP A 84 6.98 3.13 9.44
CA ASP A 84 7.61 2.18 10.29
C ASP A 84 7.77 2.74 11.65
N ASP A 85 6.78 3.33 12.18
CA ASP A 85 6.89 3.97 13.45
C ASP A 85 6.24 3.16 14.52
N GLN A 86 6.20 1.87 14.38
CA GLN A 86 5.66 1.11 15.33
C GLN A 86 6.38 1.22 16.53
N PRO A 87 5.79 1.30 17.48
CA PRO A 87 6.45 1.49 18.69
C PRO A 87 7.04 0.28 19.12
N GLU A 88 7.25 -0.35 18.81
CA GLU A 88 7.80 -1.26 19.21
C GLU A 88 8.26 -1.27 20.23
N VAL A 89 8.23 -0.98 20.68
CA VAL A 89 8.63 -0.87 21.70
C VAL A 89 8.67 -1.32 22.25
#